data_7424cb1912b696ceaff71fc718fd37fa
#
_entry.id   7424cb1912b696ceaff71fc718fd37fa
#
_cell.length_a   1.000
_cell.length_b   1.000
_cell.length_c   1.000
_cell.angle_alpha   90.00
_cell.angle_beta   90.00
_cell.angle_gamma   90.00
#
_symmetry.space_group_name_H-M   'P 1'
#
loop_
_entity.id
_entity.type
_entity.pdbx_description
1 polymer ?
#
loop_
_entity_poly.entity_id
_entity_poly.type
_entity_poly.pdbx_seq_one_letter_code
_entity_poly.pdbx_strand_id
1 'polypeptide(L)'
;MFSIIVPSYSRNREVLELLESLKAQTVYNFEVIIVDDCSPQAVVIEPNYPFEVKVFRNETNQGAAGSRNVGAQLASQEWLLFLDDDDRFANNKCEVISQYIEQYPQINFIYHSAQCEMVNEKFQYFTSPIEPNKINLDHILLANKLGGMPMMGIKKSFFIALGGLNSELKSLEDYEFALKVADSPNLKAGFINQPLSICYFHTKRSSVSTNTENTEKAIEYIEHKYVKTEKQKQNFAINSLYILSYIYAMNLSRKAASYYFKIFKRSHNIKHLTIAIISFISPKLAINMKRFF
;
A
#
# COMPACT_ATOMS: atom_id res chain seq x y z
N MET A 1 11.62 1.69 19.05
CA MET A 1 12.26 1.50 17.73
C MET A 1 11.36 1.94 16.60
N PHE A 2 10.03 1.74 16.67
CA PHE A 2 9.09 2.06 15.60
C PHE A 2 8.03 3.06 16.01
N SER A 3 7.66 3.97 15.10
CA SER A 3 6.39 4.70 15.15
C SER A 3 5.45 4.09 14.11
N ILE A 4 4.37 3.48 14.58
CA ILE A 4 3.31 2.93 13.72
C ILE A 4 2.31 4.05 13.46
N ILE A 5 2.19 4.46 12.20
CA ILE A 5 1.34 5.57 11.78
C ILE A 5 0.06 5.02 11.19
N VAL A 6 -1.08 5.44 11.76
CA VAL A 6 -2.42 4.99 11.40
C VAL A 6 -3.27 6.19 10.99
N PRO A 7 -3.47 6.44 9.67
CA PRO A 7 -4.45 7.42 9.22
C PRO A 7 -5.86 6.85 9.41
N SER A 8 -6.80 7.66 9.89
CA SER A 8 -8.19 7.24 10.04
C SER A 8 -9.17 8.37 9.75
N TYR A 9 -10.30 8.05 9.13
CA TYR A 9 -11.41 8.96 8.91
C TYR A 9 -12.75 8.28 9.08
N SER A 10 -13.53 8.72 10.08
CA SER A 10 -14.87 8.17 10.42
C SER A 10 -14.88 6.66 10.69
N ARG A 11 -13.83 6.12 11.33
CA ARG A 11 -13.62 4.69 11.57
C ARG A 11 -13.13 4.38 12.99
N ASN A 12 -13.76 4.99 13.99
CA ASN A 12 -13.35 4.81 15.39
C ASN A 12 -13.35 3.33 15.82
N ARG A 13 -14.33 2.56 15.36
CA ARG A 13 -14.42 1.12 15.66
C ARG A 13 -13.22 0.34 15.06
N GLU A 14 -12.89 0.60 13.80
CA GLU A 14 -11.78 -0.06 13.10
C GLU A 14 -10.44 0.27 13.78
N VAL A 15 -10.27 1.52 14.25
CA VAL A 15 -9.09 1.93 15.04
C VAL A 15 -8.99 1.13 16.34
N LEU A 16 -10.09 0.97 17.08
CA LEU A 16 -10.08 0.18 18.32
C LEU A 16 -9.76 -1.30 18.05
N GLU A 17 -10.34 -1.88 17.00
CA GLU A 17 -10.05 -3.26 16.59
C GLU A 17 -8.58 -3.43 16.15
N LEU A 18 -8.00 -2.40 15.49
CA LEU A 18 -6.58 -2.38 15.12
C LEU A 18 -5.70 -2.35 16.37
N LEU A 19 -5.97 -1.45 17.32
CA LEU A 19 -5.21 -1.36 18.57
C LEU A 19 -5.27 -2.67 19.37
N GLU A 20 -6.44 -3.31 19.45
CA GLU A 20 -6.57 -4.64 20.06
C GLU A 20 -5.70 -5.68 19.33
N SER A 21 -5.63 -5.63 18.00
CA SER A 21 -4.77 -6.55 17.23
C SER A 21 -3.28 -6.34 17.51
N LEU A 22 -2.85 -5.10 17.78
CA LEU A 22 -1.45 -4.80 18.11
C LEU A 22 -1.04 -5.32 19.50
N LYS A 23 -1.97 -5.60 20.41
CA LYS A 23 -1.67 -6.30 21.67
C LYS A 23 -1.11 -7.71 21.45
N ALA A 24 -1.37 -8.32 20.28
CA ALA A 24 -0.85 -9.63 19.93
C ALA A 24 0.61 -9.60 19.42
N GLN A 25 1.25 -8.42 19.31
CA GLN A 25 2.66 -8.35 18.91
C GLN A 25 3.55 -9.04 19.95
N THR A 26 4.56 -9.75 19.46
CA THR A 26 5.53 -10.46 20.32
C THR A 26 6.45 -9.52 21.09
N VAL A 27 6.60 -8.28 20.62
CA VAL A 27 7.37 -7.21 21.27
C VAL A 27 6.65 -5.87 21.18
N TYR A 28 6.83 -5.00 22.19
CA TYR A 28 6.20 -3.68 22.25
C TYR A 28 7.22 -2.53 22.18
N ASN A 29 8.21 -2.66 21.30
CA ASN A 29 9.22 -1.63 21.07
C ASN A 29 8.76 -0.54 20.09
N PHE A 30 7.49 -0.18 20.15
CA PHE A 30 6.86 0.81 19.28
C PHE A 30 5.90 1.74 20.02
N GLU A 31 5.66 2.89 19.41
CA GLU A 31 4.51 3.76 19.68
C GLU A 31 3.50 3.68 18.52
N VAL A 32 2.24 4.00 18.78
CA VAL A 32 1.20 4.12 17.76
C VAL A 32 0.74 5.57 17.68
N ILE A 33 0.73 6.12 16.47
CA ILE A 33 0.27 7.49 16.19
C ILE A 33 -0.95 7.39 15.28
N ILE A 34 -2.11 7.62 15.87
CA ILE A 34 -3.37 7.69 15.14
C ILE A 34 -3.55 9.13 14.67
N VAL A 35 -3.72 9.32 13.37
CA VAL A 35 -4.04 10.62 12.81
C VAL A 35 -5.49 10.62 12.33
N ASP A 36 -6.36 11.22 13.14
CA ASP A 36 -7.78 11.44 12.81
C ASP A 36 -7.88 12.57 11.79
N ASP A 37 -8.24 12.22 10.57
CA ASP A 37 -8.28 13.12 9.42
C ASP A 37 -9.55 14.00 9.39
N CYS A 38 -9.82 14.71 10.50
CA CYS A 38 -11.00 15.57 10.66
C CYS A 38 -12.33 14.80 10.61
N SER A 39 -12.45 13.68 11.29
CA SER A 39 -13.68 12.89 11.38
C SER A 39 -14.84 13.70 11.97
N PRO A 40 -16.11 13.51 11.55
CA PRO A 40 -17.26 14.15 12.20
C PRO A 40 -17.34 13.88 13.70
N GLN A 41 -16.98 12.67 14.12
CA GLN A 41 -16.76 12.28 15.52
C GLN A 41 -15.28 11.96 15.69
N ALA A 42 -14.64 12.66 16.64
CA ALA A 42 -13.22 12.44 16.91
C ALA A 42 -12.94 11.00 17.35
N VAL A 43 -11.78 10.50 16.97
CA VAL A 43 -11.32 9.21 17.47
C VAL A 43 -11.07 9.31 18.96
N VAL A 44 -11.69 8.42 19.73
CA VAL A 44 -11.54 8.30 21.19
C VAL A 44 -10.99 6.93 21.52
N ILE A 45 -9.92 6.88 22.29
CA ILE A 45 -9.29 5.64 22.76
C ILE A 45 -9.31 5.58 24.30
N GLU A 46 -9.41 4.37 24.84
CA GLU A 46 -9.20 4.15 26.26
C GLU A 46 -7.71 3.92 26.57
N PRO A 47 -7.19 4.49 27.66
CA PRO A 47 -5.77 4.39 27.97
C PRO A 47 -5.43 3.05 28.64
N ASN A 48 -5.33 1.96 27.89
CA ASN A 48 -4.96 0.67 28.47
C ASN A 48 -4.28 -0.28 27.47
N TYR A 49 -3.24 0.23 26.80
CA TYR A 49 -2.44 -0.58 25.89
C TYR A 49 -1.02 -0.79 26.47
N PRO A 50 -0.36 -1.92 26.19
CA PRO A 50 1.02 -2.19 26.64
C PRO A 50 2.08 -1.36 25.88
N PHE A 51 1.66 -0.46 25.01
CA PHE A 51 2.46 0.46 24.21
C PHE A 51 1.86 1.87 24.25
N GLU A 52 2.67 2.86 23.93
CA GLU A 52 2.19 4.26 23.88
C GLU A 52 1.27 4.46 22.66
N VAL A 53 0.12 5.12 22.89
CA VAL A 53 -0.82 5.51 21.82
C VAL A 53 -1.04 7.01 21.89
N LYS A 54 -0.78 7.70 20.78
CA LYS A 54 -1.05 9.12 20.59
C LYS A 54 -2.15 9.30 19.57
N VAL A 55 -3.13 10.15 19.84
CA VAL A 55 -4.14 10.57 18.87
C VAL A 55 -3.90 12.03 18.53
N PHE A 56 -3.71 12.29 17.24
CA PHE A 56 -3.65 13.64 16.69
C PHE A 56 -4.82 13.83 15.73
N ARG A 57 -5.45 15.00 15.75
CA ARG A 57 -6.56 15.32 14.86
C ARG A 57 -6.18 16.44 13.91
N ASN A 58 -6.34 16.21 12.61
CA ASN A 58 -6.18 17.25 11.60
C ASN A 58 -7.32 18.27 11.70
N GLU A 59 -7.03 19.55 11.44
CA GLU A 59 -8.04 20.61 11.40
C GLU A 59 -8.95 20.49 10.16
N THR A 60 -8.41 19.95 9.06
CA THR A 60 -9.12 19.71 7.80
C THR A 60 -8.77 18.33 7.29
N ASN A 61 -9.65 17.75 6.46
CA ASN A 61 -9.37 16.47 5.81
C ASN A 61 -8.25 16.61 4.76
N GLN A 62 -7.12 15.97 5.01
CA GLN A 62 -5.92 15.97 4.17
C GLN A 62 -5.75 14.69 3.34
N GLY A 63 -6.61 13.71 3.57
CA GLY A 63 -6.52 12.38 2.97
C GLY A 63 -5.43 11.51 3.62
N ALA A 64 -5.36 10.25 3.19
CA ALA A 64 -4.45 9.27 3.78
C ALA A 64 -2.97 9.67 3.68
N ALA A 65 -2.54 10.23 2.54
CA ALA A 65 -1.18 10.69 2.33
C ALA A 65 -0.82 11.85 3.28
N GLY A 66 -1.68 12.86 3.39
CA GLY A 66 -1.49 13.99 4.30
C GLY A 66 -1.41 13.54 5.76
N SER A 67 -2.34 12.68 6.18
CA SER A 67 -2.37 12.14 7.54
C SER A 67 -1.14 11.28 7.85
N ARG A 68 -0.64 10.48 6.91
CA ARG A 68 0.61 9.73 7.09
C ARG A 68 1.82 10.68 7.20
N ASN A 69 1.86 11.78 6.45
CA ASN A 69 2.92 12.79 6.56
C ASN A 69 2.89 13.47 7.93
N VAL A 70 1.72 13.85 8.44
CA VAL A 70 1.55 14.42 9.79
C VAL A 70 2.03 13.42 10.84
N GLY A 71 1.61 12.16 10.77
CA GLY A 71 2.07 11.11 11.67
C GLY A 71 3.59 10.93 11.64
N ALA A 72 4.20 10.98 10.45
CA ALA A 72 5.66 10.89 10.29
C ALA A 72 6.40 12.06 10.95
N GLN A 73 5.84 13.26 10.93
CA GLN A 73 6.43 14.41 11.64
C GLN A 73 6.35 14.23 13.15
N LEU A 74 5.22 13.77 13.68
CA LEU A 74 4.96 13.54 15.10
C LEU A 74 5.73 12.33 15.67
N ALA A 75 6.19 11.43 14.82
CA ALA A 75 6.90 10.21 15.19
C ALA A 75 8.14 10.51 16.04
N SER A 76 8.31 9.79 17.15
CA SER A 76 9.47 9.94 18.03
C SER A 76 10.57 8.91 17.75
N GLN A 77 10.24 7.83 17.01
CA GLN A 77 11.16 6.74 16.77
C GLN A 77 11.89 6.89 15.43
N GLU A 78 13.00 6.15 15.29
CA GLU A 78 13.85 6.20 14.10
C GLU A 78 13.18 5.60 12.86
N TRP A 79 12.36 4.57 13.06
CA TRP A 79 11.71 3.84 11.97
C TRP A 79 10.21 4.08 11.96
N LEU A 80 9.69 4.38 10.78
CA LEU A 80 8.26 4.52 10.51
C LEU A 80 7.72 3.21 9.92
N LEU A 81 6.63 2.72 10.48
CA LEU A 81 5.77 1.69 9.91
C LEU A 81 4.40 2.32 9.66
N PHE A 82 3.73 1.89 8.62
CA PHE A 82 2.39 2.39 8.28
C PHE A 82 1.39 1.25 8.37
N LEU A 83 0.21 1.55 8.88
CA LEU A 83 -0.87 0.57 9.00
C LEU A 83 -2.19 1.26 8.75
N ASP A 84 -2.97 0.76 7.81
CA ASP A 84 -4.31 1.27 7.55
C ASP A 84 -5.28 0.72 8.60
N ASP A 85 -6.30 1.50 8.96
CA ASP A 85 -7.20 1.17 10.08
C ASP A 85 -8.01 -0.12 9.85
N ASP A 86 -8.11 -0.58 8.61
CA ASP A 86 -8.77 -1.84 8.22
C ASP A 86 -7.79 -2.99 7.91
N ASP A 87 -6.48 -2.79 8.06
CA ASP A 87 -5.46 -3.83 7.90
C ASP A 87 -4.91 -4.31 9.26
N ARG A 88 -4.09 -5.35 9.25
CA ARG A 88 -3.45 -5.90 10.46
C ARG A 88 -1.99 -6.23 10.20
N PHE A 89 -1.17 -6.15 11.26
CA PHE A 89 0.18 -6.72 11.25
C PHE A 89 0.15 -8.20 11.65
N ALA A 90 1.06 -8.99 11.11
CA ALA A 90 1.35 -10.30 11.67
C ALA A 90 1.91 -10.13 13.10
N ASN A 91 1.60 -11.05 14.01
CA ASN A 91 1.90 -10.91 15.44
C ASN A 91 3.40 -10.74 15.74
N ASN A 92 4.27 -11.18 14.86
CA ASN A 92 5.73 -11.11 15.01
C ASN A 92 6.37 -10.01 14.13
N LYS A 93 5.59 -9.13 13.52
CA LYS A 93 6.14 -8.15 12.55
C LYS A 93 7.20 -7.25 13.16
N CYS A 94 6.91 -6.63 14.32
CA CYS A 94 7.84 -5.71 14.96
C CYS A 94 9.12 -6.41 15.38
N GLU A 95 9.05 -7.65 15.86
CA GLU A 95 10.20 -8.47 16.24
C GLU A 95 11.07 -8.80 15.02
N VAL A 96 10.46 -9.34 13.95
CA VAL A 96 11.19 -9.75 12.74
C VAL A 96 11.87 -8.55 12.07
N ILE A 97 11.20 -7.40 11.99
CA ILE A 97 11.81 -6.19 11.42
C ILE A 97 12.93 -5.67 12.32
N SER A 98 12.79 -5.73 13.66
CA SER A 98 13.86 -5.34 14.60
C SER A 98 15.12 -6.16 14.40
N GLN A 99 14.98 -7.49 14.38
CA GLN A 99 16.09 -8.42 14.15
C GLN A 99 16.77 -8.18 12.80
N TYR A 100 15.98 -7.88 11.76
CA TYR A 100 16.53 -7.60 10.44
C TYR A 100 17.32 -6.28 10.42
N ILE A 101 16.82 -5.23 11.09
CA ILE A 101 17.53 -3.95 11.20
C ILE A 101 18.83 -4.10 11.99
N GLU A 102 18.84 -4.87 13.05
CA GLU A 102 20.05 -5.16 13.85
C GLU A 102 21.10 -5.89 13.02
N GLN A 103 20.67 -6.84 12.19
CA GLN A 103 21.56 -7.60 11.31
C GLN A 103 22.10 -6.74 10.14
N TYR A 104 21.31 -5.77 9.65
CA TYR A 104 21.64 -4.90 8.50
C TYR A 104 21.50 -3.43 8.83
N PRO A 105 22.33 -2.84 9.73
CA PRO A 105 22.15 -1.48 10.24
C PRO A 105 22.29 -0.37 9.20
N GLN A 106 22.90 -0.70 8.04
CA GLN A 106 23.09 0.27 6.94
C GLN A 106 21.82 0.57 6.15
N ILE A 107 20.76 -0.25 6.26
CA ILE A 107 19.53 -0.05 5.48
C ILE A 107 18.74 1.17 5.96
N ASN A 108 17.95 1.75 5.06
CA ASN A 108 17.06 2.86 5.36
C ASN A 108 15.62 2.64 4.85
N PHE A 109 15.40 1.52 4.14
CA PHE A 109 14.09 1.10 3.65
C PHE A 109 13.98 -0.41 3.75
N ILE A 110 12.85 -0.90 4.26
CA ILE A 110 12.49 -2.32 4.36
C ILE A 110 11.14 -2.51 3.69
N TYR A 111 10.98 -3.62 3.02
CA TYR A 111 9.67 -4.07 2.54
C TYR A 111 9.57 -5.58 2.67
N HIS A 112 8.35 -6.07 2.69
CA HIS A 112 8.07 -7.50 2.90
C HIS A 112 6.83 -7.93 2.11
N SER A 113 6.57 -9.23 2.01
CA SER A 113 5.34 -9.72 1.43
C SER A 113 4.13 -9.49 2.35
N ALA A 114 2.94 -9.55 1.79
CA ALA A 114 1.67 -9.46 2.53
C ALA A 114 0.77 -10.64 2.19
N GLN A 115 -0.05 -11.01 3.15
CA GLN A 115 -1.23 -11.84 2.97
C GLN A 115 -2.39 -10.92 2.60
N CYS A 116 -3.03 -11.19 1.47
CA CYS A 116 -4.17 -10.43 0.97
C CYS A 116 -5.44 -11.28 1.12
N GLU A 117 -6.40 -10.79 1.89
CA GLU A 117 -7.67 -11.45 2.16
C GLU A 117 -8.77 -10.87 1.28
N MET A 118 -9.32 -11.68 0.37
CA MET A 118 -10.52 -11.33 -0.40
C MET A 118 -11.76 -11.70 0.44
N VAL A 119 -12.24 -10.77 1.25
CA VAL A 119 -13.25 -11.02 2.29
C VAL A 119 -14.56 -11.55 1.72
N ASN A 120 -15.08 -10.93 0.64
CA ASN A 120 -16.34 -11.34 0.02
C ASN A 120 -16.23 -12.69 -0.70
N GLU A 121 -15.07 -13.00 -1.29
CA GLU A 121 -14.81 -14.21 -2.05
C GLU A 121 -14.25 -15.35 -1.21
N LYS A 122 -13.88 -15.07 0.06
CA LYS A 122 -13.37 -16.05 1.03
C LYS A 122 -12.15 -16.81 0.54
N PHE A 123 -11.14 -16.10 0.07
CA PHE A 123 -9.82 -16.66 -0.23
C PHE A 123 -8.70 -15.66 0.06
N GLN A 124 -7.51 -16.20 0.21
CA GLN A 124 -6.29 -15.42 0.42
C GLN A 124 -5.26 -15.70 -0.68
N TYR A 125 -4.39 -14.73 -0.89
CA TYR A 125 -3.21 -14.87 -1.73
C TYR A 125 -2.05 -14.07 -1.11
N PHE A 126 -0.82 -14.36 -1.55
CA PHE A 126 0.36 -13.66 -1.06
C PHE A 126 0.94 -12.77 -2.15
N THR A 127 1.44 -11.60 -1.75
CA THR A 127 2.17 -10.74 -2.67
C THR A 127 3.56 -11.30 -2.93
N SER A 128 4.13 -10.96 -4.10
CA SER A 128 5.48 -11.37 -4.50
C SER A 128 6.29 -10.14 -4.89
N PRO A 129 6.90 -9.44 -3.91
CA PRO A 129 7.80 -8.31 -4.15
C PRO A 129 9.04 -8.72 -4.96
N ILE A 130 9.71 -7.73 -5.55
CA ILE A 130 11.00 -7.96 -6.24
C ILE A 130 12.15 -7.96 -5.24
N GLU A 131 13.29 -8.53 -5.65
CA GLU A 131 14.53 -8.48 -4.91
C GLU A 131 15.13 -7.06 -4.85
N PRO A 132 15.85 -6.67 -3.77
CA PRO A 132 16.39 -5.33 -3.60
C PRO A 132 17.26 -4.84 -4.76
N ASN A 133 18.06 -5.71 -5.34
CA ASN A 133 18.94 -5.39 -6.47
C ASN A 133 18.18 -5.11 -7.79
N LYS A 134 16.89 -5.36 -7.83
CA LYS A 134 16.01 -5.07 -8.98
C LYS A 134 15.20 -3.79 -8.81
N ILE A 135 15.32 -3.10 -7.68
CA ILE A 135 14.58 -1.86 -7.45
C ILE A 135 15.18 -0.76 -8.33
N ASN A 136 14.41 -0.31 -9.32
CA ASN A 136 14.69 0.83 -10.16
C ASN A 136 13.40 1.32 -10.83
N LEU A 137 13.42 2.51 -11.43
CA LEU A 137 12.25 3.09 -12.08
C LEU A 137 11.63 2.18 -13.15
N ASP A 138 12.45 1.54 -13.98
CA ASP A 138 11.96 0.69 -15.07
C ASP A 138 11.08 -0.46 -14.55
N HIS A 139 11.52 -1.11 -13.47
CA HIS A 139 10.77 -2.21 -12.87
C HIS A 139 9.52 -1.72 -12.12
N ILE A 140 9.63 -0.62 -11.36
CA ILE A 140 8.49 -0.10 -10.60
C ILE A 140 7.45 0.56 -11.51
N LEU A 141 7.85 1.18 -12.62
CA LEU A 141 6.93 1.66 -13.65
C LEU A 141 6.17 0.53 -14.35
N LEU A 142 6.78 -0.65 -14.48
CA LEU A 142 6.10 -1.83 -15.04
C LEU A 142 5.06 -2.42 -14.10
N ALA A 143 5.37 -2.44 -12.79
CA ALA A 143 4.43 -2.85 -11.74
C ALA A 143 4.95 -2.40 -10.37
N ASN A 144 4.04 -1.93 -9.47
CA ASN A 144 4.40 -1.71 -8.08
C ASN A 144 4.72 -3.05 -7.40
N LYS A 145 6.00 -3.38 -7.34
CA LYS A 145 6.51 -4.62 -6.72
C LYS A 145 7.13 -4.39 -5.34
N LEU A 146 6.95 -3.20 -4.76
CA LEU A 146 7.30 -2.91 -3.36
C LEU A 146 6.08 -3.08 -2.43
N GLY A 147 4.88 -2.94 -3.00
CA GLY A 147 3.61 -3.07 -2.29
C GLY A 147 3.03 -1.74 -1.82
N GLY A 148 1.98 -1.82 -0.99
CA GLY A 148 1.35 -0.66 -0.36
C GLY A 148 2.04 -0.26 0.95
N MET A 149 1.62 0.85 1.54
CA MET A 149 2.22 1.40 2.76
C MET A 149 2.31 0.39 3.93
N PRO A 150 1.31 -0.49 4.17
CA PRO A 150 1.42 -1.49 5.24
C PRO A 150 2.55 -2.51 5.05
N MET A 151 3.13 -2.61 3.86
CA MET A 151 4.24 -3.52 3.56
C MET A 151 5.61 -2.86 3.71
N MET A 152 5.68 -1.57 4.05
CA MET A 152 6.90 -0.78 4.07
C MET A 152 7.29 -0.39 5.50
N GLY A 153 8.60 -0.38 5.76
CA GLY A 153 9.23 0.28 6.89
C GLY A 153 10.33 1.19 6.37
N ILE A 154 10.47 2.39 6.92
CA ILE A 154 11.41 3.38 6.42
C ILE A 154 12.02 4.19 7.55
N LYS A 155 13.32 4.48 7.49
CA LYS A 155 13.92 5.46 8.41
C LYS A 155 13.25 6.81 8.25
N LYS A 156 12.85 7.43 9.38
CA LYS A 156 12.20 8.75 9.38
C LYS A 156 13.01 9.79 8.62
N SER A 157 14.32 9.81 8.80
CA SER A 157 15.22 10.73 8.07
C SER A 157 15.17 10.53 6.55
N PHE A 158 15.08 9.28 6.08
CA PHE A 158 15.00 8.96 4.65
C PHE A 158 13.61 9.32 4.10
N PHE A 159 12.53 9.04 4.84
CA PHE A 159 11.16 9.46 4.47
C PHE A 159 11.07 10.98 4.26
N ILE A 160 11.62 11.76 5.21
CA ILE A 160 11.66 13.23 5.12
C ILE A 160 12.52 13.69 3.94
N ALA A 161 13.69 13.08 3.72
CA ALA A 161 14.57 13.42 2.59
C ALA A 161 13.91 13.16 1.22
N LEU A 162 13.01 12.19 1.12
CA LEU A 162 12.19 11.93 -0.08
C LEU A 162 11.02 12.92 -0.22
N GLY A 163 10.78 13.81 0.75
CA GLY A 163 9.66 14.74 0.78
C GLY A 163 8.33 14.09 1.18
N GLY A 164 8.35 12.91 1.82
CA GLY A 164 7.14 12.18 2.24
C GLY A 164 6.24 11.75 1.09
N LEU A 165 4.99 11.45 1.41
CA LEU A 165 3.94 11.11 0.44
C LEU A 165 3.41 12.38 -0.26
N ASN A 166 3.01 12.25 -1.51
CA ASN A 166 2.36 13.37 -2.22
C ASN A 166 0.87 13.47 -1.81
N SER A 167 0.55 14.46 -0.96
CA SER A 167 -0.82 14.68 -0.47
C SER A 167 -1.79 15.26 -1.51
N GLU A 168 -1.31 15.72 -2.66
CA GLU A 168 -2.17 16.13 -3.77
C GLU A 168 -2.80 14.95 -4.49
N LEU A 169 -2.14 13.78 -4.43
CA LEU A 169 -2.66 12.54 -5.01
C LEU A 169 -3.74 11.96 -4.10
N LYS A 170 -4.95 11.84 -4.65
CA LYS A 170 -6.09 11.21 -3.97
C LYS A 170 -6.19 9.70 -4.25
N SER A 171 -5.24 9.14 -4.99
CA SER A 171 -5.09 7.72 -5.32
C SER A 171 -3.65 7.48 -5.74
N LEU A 172 -3.14 6.24 -5.59
CA LEU A 172 -1.80 5.82 -5.99
C LEU A 172 -0.64 6.59 -5.29
N GLU A 173 -0.91 7.20 -4.13
CA GLU A 173 0.11 7.90 -3.34
C GLU A 173 1.21 6.96 -2.84
N ASP A 174 0.86 5.71 -2.54
CA ASP A 174 1.79 4.62 -2.18
C ASP A 174 2.64 4.18 -3.37
N TYR A 175 2.05 4.10 -4.56
CA TYR A 175 2.78 3.78 -5.78
C TYR A 175 3.72 4.92 -6.20
N GLU A 176 3.28 6.18 -6.11
CA GLU A 176 4.16 7.33 -6.35
C GLU A 176 5.32 7.35 -5.35
N PHE A 177 5.06 6.99 -4.10
CA PHE A 177 6.10 6.88 -3.09
C PHE A 177 7.10 5.74 -3.40
N ALA A 178 6.62 4.61 -3.88
CA ALA A 178 7.48 3.52 -4.34
C ALA A 178 8.40 3.96 -5.51
N LEU A 179 7.92 4.84 -6.40
CA LEU A 179 8.75 5.45 -7.45
C LEU A 179 9.79 6.42 -6.89
N LYS A 180 9.45 7.26 -5.89
CA LYS A 180 10.44 8.11 -5.18
C LYS A 180 11.54 7.27 -4.54
N VAL A 181 11.17 6.16 -3.88
CA VAL A 181 12.14 5.23 -3.27
C VAL A 181 13.05 4.64 -4.35
N ALA A 182 12.48 4.17 -5.47
CA ALA A 182 13.22 3.53 -6.55
C ALA A 182 14.14 4.50 -7.32
N ASP A 183 13.80 5.79 -7.35
CA ASP A 183 14.59 6.85 -8.02
C ASP A 183 15.69 7.42 -7.12
N SER A 184 15.70 7.10 -5.84
CA SER A 184 16.66 7.66 -4.90
C SER A 184 18.03 6.99 -4.98
N PRO A 185 19.11 7.75 -5.24
CA PRO A 185 20.46 7.21 -5.23
C PRO A 185 20.93 6.80 -3.82
N ASN A 186 20.25 7.25 -2.78
CA ASN A 186 20.56 6.95 -1.38
C ASN A 186 19.80 5.73 -0.84
N LEU A 187 19.04 5.02 -1.68
CA LEU A 187 18.30 3.83 -1.28
C LEU A 187 19.24 2.71 -0.80
N LYS A 188 18.97 2.22 0.40
CA LYS A 188 19.58 1.00 0.98
C LYS A 188 18.46 0.09 1.43
N ALA A 189 17.98 -0.73 0.50
CA ALA A 189 16.79 -1.55 0.70
C ALA A 189 17.12 -2.90 1.38
N GLY A 190 16.23 -3.32 2.28
CA GLY A 190 16.15 -4.67 2.81
C GLY A 190 14.83 -5.32 2.42
N PHE A 191 14.83 -6.62 2.14
CA PHE A 191 13.64 -7.38 1.82
C PHE A 191 13.49 -8.57 2.77
N ILE A 192 12.31 -8.69 3.36
CA ILE A 192 11.94 -9.81 4.23
C ILE A 192 10.88 -10.64 3.49
N ASN A 193 11.25 -11.82 3.05
CA ASN A 193 10.34 -12.72 2.34
C ASN A 193 9.40 -13.47 3.30
N GLN A 194 8.63 -12.69 4.08
CA GLN A 194 7.60 -13.19 4.99
C GLN A 194 6.37 -12.29 4.88
N PRO A 195 5.14 -12.83 4.98
CA PRO A 195 3.91 -12.02 4.97
C PRO A 195 3.70 -11.39 6.36
N LEU A 196 4.26 -10.18 6.56
CA LEU A 196 4.21 -9.47 7.85
C LEU A 196 3.04 -8.49 7.96
N SER A 197 2.22 -8.36 6.92
CA SER A 197 0.94 -7.63 6.96
C SER A 197 -0.17 -8.46 6.35
N ILE A 198 -1.38 -8.26 6.87
CA ILE A 198 -2.62 -8.85 6.38
C ILE A 198 -3.48 -7.70 5.89
N CYS A 199 -3.72 -7.67 4.57
CA CYS A 199 -4.49 -6.62 3.91
C CYS A 199 -5.87 -7.15 3.49
N TYR A 200 -6.94 -6.46 3.86
CA TYR A 200 -8.31 -6.90 3.62
C TYR A 200 -8.92 -6.17 2.43
N PHE A 201 -9.39 -6.93 1.46
CA PHE A 201 -10.01 -6.42 0.23
C PHE A 201 -11.49 -6.79 0.16
N HIS A 202 -12.32 -5.79 -0.12
CA HIS A 202 -13.76 -5.96 -0.28
C HIS A 202 -14.18 -5.59 -1.70
N THR A 203 -14.83 -6.52 -2.41
CA THR A 203 -15.48 -6.20 -3.68
C THR A 203 -16.74 -5.38 -3.45
N LYS A 204 -17.08 -4.50 -4.40
CA LYS A 204 -18.26 -3.59 -4.35
C LYS A 204 -18.27 -2.61 -3.17
N ARG A 205 -17.16 -2.45 -2.46
CA ARG A 205 -17.01 -1.40 -1.44
C ARG A 205 -16.43 -0.14 -2.09
N SER A 206 -17.07 0.99 -1.86
CA SER A 206 -16.47 2.28 -2.23
C SER A 206 -15.20 2.51 -1.40
N SER A 207 -14.09 2.74 -2.05
CA SER A 207 -12.80 3.03 -1.43
C SER A 207 -12.02 4.03 -2.29
N VAL A 208 -10.97 4.60 -1.71
CA VAL A 208 -10.05 5.51 -2.44
C VAL A 208 -9.51 4.83 -3.70
N SER A 209 -9.08 3.58 -3.59
CA SER A 209 -8.52 2.78 -4.69
C SER A 209 -9.53 2.36 -5.76
N THR A 210 -10.83 2.64 -5.59
CA THR A 210 -11.87 2.34 -6.60
C THR A 210 -12.41 3.59 -7.31
N ASN A 211 -11.87 4.77 -7.02
CA ASN A 211 -12.23 6.03 -7.69
C ASN A 211 -11.44 6.19 -9.00
N THR A 212 -12.14 6.03 -10.14
CA THR A 212 -11.50 6.06 -11.47
C THR A 212 -10.90 7.42 -11.81
N GLU A 213 -11.60 8.51 -11.52
CA GLU A 213 -11.15 9.89 -11.86
C GLU A 213 -9.85 10.25 -11.12
N ASN A 214 -9.82 10.00 -9.81
CA ASN A 214 -8.62 10.25 -9.01
C ASN A 214 -7.44 9.39 -9.48
N THR A 215 -7.72 8.15 -9.88
CA THR A 215 -6.68 7.24 -10.37
C THR A 215 -6.15 7.65 -11.73
N GLU A 216 -7.00 8.12 -12.65
CA GLU A 216 -6.57 8.64 -13.95
C GLU A 216 -5.70 9.89 -13.79
N LYS A 217 -6.07 10.84 -12.93
CA LYS A 217 -5.23 12.01 -12.59
C LYS A 217 -3.88 11.61 -11.99
N ALA A 218 -3.87 10.62 -11.12
CA ALA A 218 -2.62 10.11 -10.54
C ALA A 218 -1.73 9.42 -11.58
N ILE A 219 -2.31 8.66 -12.52
CA ILE A 219 -1.58 8.06 -13.66
C ILE A 219 -0.94 9.15 -14.51
N GLU A 220 -1.67 10.20 -14.89
CA GLU A 220 -1.16 11.33 -15.67
C GLU A 220 0.00 12.03 -14.94
N TYR A 221 -0.14 12.29 -13.65
CA TYR A 221 0.92 12.87 -12.82
C TYR A 221 2.18 12.00 -12.82
N ILE A 222 2.04 10.68 -12.58
CA ILE A 222 3.15 9.74 -12.56
C ILE A 222 3.82 9.65 -13.93
N GLU A 223 3.05 9.59 -15.01
CA GLU A 223 3.58 9.56 -16.38
C GLU A 223 4.43 10.79 -16.65
N HIS A 224 3.91 11.98 -16.38
CA HIS A 224 4.61 13.22 -16.60
C HIS A 224 5.92 13.33 -15.78
N LYS A 225 5.88 12.91 -14.52
CA LYS A 225 7.00 13.07 -13.60
C LYS A 225 8.10 12.03 -13.79
N TYR A 226 7.75 10.76 -13.98
CA TYR A 226 8.69 9.65 -13.88
C TYR A 226 9.02 8.96 -15.22
N VAL A 227 8.18 9.10 -16.25
CA VAL A 227 8.40 8.44 -17.53
C VAL A 227 9.27 9.30 -18.43
N LYS A 228 10.52 8.87 -18.66
CA LYS A 228 11.52 9.64 -19.40
C LYS A 228 11.99 8.96 -20.69
N THR A 229 11.80 7.64 -20.83
CA THR A 229 12.28 6.87 -21.99
C THR A 229 11.12 6.16 -22.67
N GLU A 230 11.29 5.79 -23.96
CA GLU A 230 10.28 5.03 -24.69
C GLU A 230 10.00 3.65 -24.06
N LYS A 231 11.01 3.01 -23.47
CA LYS A 231 10.84 1.77 -22.73
C LYS A 231 9.95 1.96 -21.50
N GLN A 232 10.21 3.01 -20.71
CA GLN A 232 9.39 3.36 -19.55
C GLN A 232 7.96 3.69 -19.95
N LYS A 233 7.76 4.40 -21.08
CA LYS A 233 6.44 4.71 -21.61
C LYS A 233 5.65 3.45 -21.99
N GLN A 234 6.30 2.51 -22.67
CA GLN A 234 5.68 1.21 -22.99
C GLN A 234 5.32 0.42 -21.75
N ASN A 235 6.23 0.32 -20.77
CA ASN A 235 6.02 -0.37 -19.50
C ASN A 235 4.87 0.27 -18.72
N PHE A 236 4.91 1.57 -18.54
CA PHE A 236 3.92 2.29 -17.77
C PHE A 236 2.55 2.28 -18.43
N ALA A 237 2.48 2.36 -19.76
CA ALA A 237 1.23 2.24 -20.48
C ALA A 237 0.53 0.88 -20.30
N ILE A 238 1.28 -0.20 -20.10
CA ILE A 238 0.72 -1.51 -19.75
C ILE A 238 0.28 -1.51 -18.28
N ASN A 239 1.10 -1.01 -17.38
CA ASN A 239 0.78 -0.94 -15.96
C ASN A 239 -0.46 -0.08 -15.69
N SER A 240 -0.59 1.07 -16.35
CA SER A 240 -1.78 1.93 -16.25
C SER A 240 -3.08 1.19 -16.61
N LEU A 241 -3.03 0.33 -17.65
CA LEU A 241 -4.16 -0.53 -17.99
C LEU A 241 -4.45 -1.56 -16.91
N TYR A 242 -3.43 -2.11 -16.24
CA TYR A 242 -3.62 -3.02 -15.09
C TYR A 242 -4.26 -2.29 -13.91
N ILE A 243 -3.76 -1.11 -13.57
CA ILE A 243 -4.30 -0.27 -12.48
C ILE A 243 -5.80 -0.01 -12.73
N LEU A 244 -6.16 0.45 -13.93
CA LEU A 244 -7.55 0.72 -14.28
C LEU A 244 -8.40 -0.57 -14.33
N SER A 245 -7.83 -1.67 -14.84
CA SER A 245 -8.53 -2.95 -14.85
C SER A 245 -8.87 -3.45 -13.45
N TYR A 246 -7.99 -3.20 -12.48
CA TYR A 246 -8.19 -3.57 -11.07
C TYR A 246 -9.42 -2.86 -10.46
N ILE A 247 -9.58 -1.57 -10.71
CA ILE A 247 -10.74 -0.80 -10.22
C ILE A 247 -12.06 -1.44 -10.69
N TYR A 248 -12.15 -1.73 -11.99
CA TYR A 248 -13.36 -2.32 -12.55
C TYR A 248 -13.56 -3.78 -12.10
N ALA A 249 -12.47 -4.53 -11.91
CA ALA A 249 -12.55 -5.89 -11.38
C ALA A 249 -13.07 -5.90 -9.94
N MET A 250 -12.55 -5.03 -9.07
CA MET A 250 -13.02 -4.91 -7.67
C MET A 250 -14.49 -4.47 -7.57
N ASN A 251 -14.96 -3.67 -8.52
CA ASN A 251 -16.37 -3.29 -8.65
C ASN A 251 -17.23 -4.36 -9.35
N LEU A 252 -16.70 -5.54 -9.66
CA LEU A 252 -17.34 -6.62 -10.41
C LEU A 252 -17.94 -6.14 -11.74
N SER A 253 -17.28 -5.20 -12.41
CA SER A 253 -17.73 -4.61 -13.67
C SER A 253 -17.15 -5.35 -14.88
N ARG A 254 -17.99 -5.63 -15.88
CA ARG A 254 -17.54 -6.17 -17.17
C ARG A 254 -16.58 -5.24 -17.93
N LYS A 255 -16.50 -3.95 -17.56
CA LYS A 255 -15.51 -3.03 -18.13
C LYS A 255 -14.06 -3.50 -17.92
N ALA A 256 -13.78 -4.29 -16.88
CA ALA A 256 -12.46 -4.90 -16.67
C ALA A 256 -12.00 -5.70 -17.91
N ALA A 257 -12.92 -6.38 -18.60
CA ALA A 257 -12.62 -7.15 -19.80
C ALA A 257 -12.00 -6.30 -20.93
N SER A 258 -12.49 -5.06 -21.12
CA SER A 258 -11.96 -4.17 -22.15
C SER A 258 -10.50 -3.76 -21.88
N TYR A 259 -10.14 -3.57 -20.62
CA TYR A 259 -8.77 -3.25 -20.23
C TYR A 259 -7.84 -4.47 -20.40
N TYR A 260 -8.26 -5.66 -19.97
CA TYR A 260 -7.48 -6.90 -20.22
C TYR A 260 -7.30 -7.18 -21.71
N PHE A 261 -8.29 -6.88 -22.52
CA PHE A 261 -8.15 -6.99 -23.98
C PHE A 261 -7.15 -5.97 -24.57
N LYS A 262 -7.13 -4.72 -24.05
CA LYS A 262 -6.12 -3.72 -24.42
C LYS A 262 -4.71 -4.16 -23.98
N ILE A 263 -4.58 -4.78 -22.81
CA ILE A 263 -3.32 -5.36 -22.34
C ILE A 263 -2.88 -6.49 -23.26
N PHE A 264 -3.78 -7.41 -23.64
CA PHE A 264 -3.50 -8.47 -24.61
C PHE A 264 -2.97 -7.93 -25.94
N LYS A 265 -3.60 -6.89 -26.49
CA LYS A 265 -3.15 -6.26 -27.74
C LYS A 265 -1.72 -5.71 -27.68
N ARG A 266 -1.24 -5.31 -26.51
CA ARG A 266 0.11 -4.77 -26.31
C ARG A 266 1.13 -5.84 -25.94
N SER A 267 0.73 -6.81 -25.12
CA SER A 267 1.63 -7.84 -24.59
C SER A 267 1.68 -9.11 -25.42
N HIS A 268 0.70 -9.33 -26.30
CA HIS A 268 0.46 -10.57 -27.05
C HIS A 268 0.39 -11.84 -26.17
N ASN A 269 0.18 -11.68 -24.86
CA ASN A 269 0.10 -12.79 -23.93
C ASN A 269 -1.33 -13.32 -23.84
N ILE A 270 -1.52 -14.57 -24.25
CA ILE A 270 -2.83 -15.24 -24.30
C ILE A 270 -3.54 -15.28 -22.92
N LYS A 271 -2.79 -15.26 -21.81
CA LYS A 271 -3.39 -15.18 -20.47
C LYS A 271 -4.30 -13.96 -20.33
N HIS A 272 -3.90 -12.81 -20.88
CA HIS A 272 -4.71 -11.59 -20.80
C HIS A 272 -6.00 -11.70 -21.62
N LEU A 273 -5.96 -12.38 -22.78
CA LEU A 273 -7.16 -12.65 -23.55
C LEU A 273 -8.11 -13.57 -22.79
N THR A 274 -7.59 -14.61 -22.16
CA THR A 274 -8.39 -15.53 -21.34
C THR A 274 -9.06 -14.78 -20.18
N ILE A 275 -8.31 -13.92 -19.46
CA ILE A 275 -8.86 -13.11 -18.37
C ILE A 275 -9.92 -12.13 -18.91
N ALA A 276 -9.70 -11.53 -20.08
CA ALA A 276 -10.68 -10.63 -20.71
C ALA A 276 -12.00 -11.37 -21.00
N ILE A 277 -11.94 -12.56 -21.62
CA ILE A 277 -13.12 -13.36 -21.91
C ILE A 277 -13.87 -13.74 -20.62
N ILE A 278 -13.14 -14.22 -19.60
CA ILE A 278 -13.74 -14.62 -18.34
C ILE A 278 -14.35 -13.41 -17.61
N SER A 279 -13.66 -12.26 -17.61
CA SER A 279 -14.17 -11.02 -17.01
C SER A 279 -15.44 -10.51 -17.73
N PHE A 280 -15.55 -10.73 -19.04
CA PHE A 280 -16.74 -10.39 -19.82
C PHE A 280 -17.93 -11.28 -19.47
N ILE A 281 -17.70 -12.61 -19.36
CA ILE A 281 -18.74 -13.59 -19.00
C ILE A 281 -19.15 -13.38 -17.53
N SER A 282 -18.18 -13.41 -16.61
CA SER A 282 -18.42 -13.31 -15.16
C SER A 282 -17.24 -12.61 -14.45
N PRO A 283 -17.37 -11.34 -14.11
CA PRO A 283 -16.34 -10.64 -13.32
C PRO A 283 -16.05 -11.33 -11.97
N LYS A 284 -17.07 -11.92 -11.34
CA LYS A 284 -16.89 -12.68 -10.10
C LYS A 284 -16.02 -13.92 -10.29
N LEU A 285 -16.17 -14.62 -11.40
CA LEU A 285 -15.33 -15.77 -11.74
C LEU A 285 -13.88 -15.32 -11.98
N ALA A 286 -13.68 -14.22 -12.71
CA ALA A 286 -12.36 -13.68 -12.97
C ALA A 286 -11.59 -13.33 -11.67
N ILE A 287 -12.26 -12.72 -10.67
CA ILE A 287 -11.65 -12.47 -9.37
C ILE A 287 -11.32 -13.79 -8.65
N ASN A 288 -12.23 -14.74 -8.66
CA ASN A 288 -12.00 -16.03 -8.00
C ASN A 288 -10.83 -16.82 -8.61
N MET A 289 -10.47 -16.57 -9.87
CA MET A 289 -9.29 -17.19 -10.49
C MET A 289 -7.97 -16.78 -9.83
N LYS A 290 -7.89 -15.65 -9.14
CA LYS A 290 -6.70 -15.26 -8.35
C LYS A 290 -6.29 -16.30 -7.30
N ARG A 291 -7.18 -17.24 -6.95
CA ARG A 291 -6.84 -18.35 -6.04
C ARG A 291 -5.77 -19.28 -6.64
N PHE A 292 -5.61 -19.29 -7.96
CA PHE A 292 -4.81 -20.28 -8.71
C PHE A 292 -3.57 -19.64 -9.35
N PHE A 293 -3.36 -18.34 -9.18
CA PHE A 293 -2.24 -17.56 -9.70
C PHE A 293 -1.58 -16.74 -8.61
#